data_818079978bdc370c176e20a78a45d802
#
_entry.id   818079978bdc370c176e20a78a45d802
#
_cell.length_a   1.000
_cell.length_b   1.000
_cell.length_c   1.000
_cell.angle_alpha   90.00
_cell.angle_beta   90.00
_cell.angle_gamma   90.00
#
_symmetry.space_group_name_H-M   'P 1'
#
loop_
_entity.id
_entity.type
_entity.pdbx_description
1 polymer ?
#
loop_
_entity_poly.entity_id
_entity_poly.type
_entity_poly.pdbx_seq_one_letter_code
_entity_poly.pdbx_strand_id
1 'polypeptide(L)'
;MTIYLVRHAKAGERRTWTDDDMLRPLSKAGWAQAEALAVRLADHEPSVLLSSPYVRCVQTLEPLGALIDCEVVIEQRLCEHEPFEPVLDLLSEVPNHAVLCSHGDIIPATIAALERRGMEIVSEADWRKASVWVIKRSKKGRFSKAKVWPPPPRG
;
A
#
# COMPACT_ATOMS: atom_id res chain seq x y z
N MET A 1 -14.92 3.66 8.48
CA MET A 1 -13.67 2.88 8.58
C MET A 1 -12.63 3.44 7.62
N THR A 2 -11.37 3.33 7.97
CA THR A 2 -10.25 3.84 7.19
C THR A 2 -9.33 2.70 6.78
N ILE A 3 -8.91 2.70 5.52
CA ILE A 3 -7.97 1.70 4.97
C ILE A 3 -6.82 2.46 4.34
N TYR A 4 -5.60 1.96 4.51
CA TYR A 4 -4.38 2.57 3.96
C TYR A 4 -3.82 1.65 2.89
N LEU A 5 -3.83 2.10 1.64
CA LEU A 5 -3.30 1.34 0.50
C LEU A 5 -1.99 1.99 0.06
N VAL A 6 -0.89 1.30 0.32
CA VAL A 6 0.47 1.80 0.17
C VAL A 6 1.09 1.23 -1.10
N ARG A 7 1.64 2.11 -1.96
CA ARG A 7 2.53 1.65 -3.01
C ARG A 7 3.91 1.39 -2.40
N HIS A 8 4.54 0.25 -2.74
CA HIS A 8 5.85 -0.07 -2.21
C HIS A 8 6.84 1.07 -2.40
N ALA A 9 7.81 1.18 -1.49
CA ALA A 9 8.86 2.19 -1.54
C ALA A 9 9.85 1.91 -2.68
N LYS A 10 10.81 2.80 -2.87
CA LYS A 10 11.76 2.71 -3.99
C LYS A 10 12.58 1.42 -3.89
N ALA A 11 12.52 0.60 -4.94
CA ALA A 11 13.30 -0.62 -5.07
C ALA A 11 14.59 -0.37 -5.83
N GLY A 12 15.51 -1.35 -5.79
CA GLY A 12 16.70 -1.35 -6.61
C GLY A 12 16.35 -1.32 -8.10
N GLU A 13 17.31 -0.97 -8.94
CA GLU A 13 17.06 -0.83 -10.36
C GLU A 13 16.75 -2.18 -11.02
N ARG A 14 15.64 -2.22 -11.76
CA ARG A 14 15.21 -3.41 -12.50
C ARG A 14 16.28 -3.85 -13.52
N ARG A 15 16.94 -2.90 -14.18
CA ARG A 15 17.93 -3.17 -15.23
C ARG A 15 19.15 -3.93 -14.72
N THR A 16 19.56 -3.68 -13.48
CA THR A 16 20.76 -4.28 -12.90
C THR A 16 20.47 -5.51 -12.07
N TRP A 17 19.19 -5.78 -11.81
CA TRP A 17 18.78 -6.95 -11.03
C TRP A 17 18.78 -8.18 -11.92
N THR A 18 19.56 -9.19 -11.55
CA THR A 18 19.80 -10.40 -12.36
C THR A 18 19.04 -11.64 -11.89
N ASP A 19 18.31 -11.55 -10.78
CA ASP A 19 17.51 -12.63 -10.22
C ASP A 19 16.02 -12.39 -10.51
N ASP A 20 15.14 -13.24 -9.96
CA ASP A 20 13.70 -13.10 -10.05
C ASP A 20 13.29 -11.72 -9.53
N ASP A 21 12.46 -11.02 -10.31
CA ASP A 21 11.98 -9.68 -9.93
C ASP A 21 11.23 -9.67 -8.60
N MET A 22 10.58 -10.77 -8.24
CA MET A 22 9.89 -10.91 -6.96
C MET A 22 10.85 -10.74 -5.78
N LEU A 23 12.11 -11.07 -5.95
CA LEU A 23 13.14 -11.00 -4.90
C LEU A 23 13.86 -9.65 -4.84
N ARG A 24 13.59 -8.76 -5.79
CA ARG A 24 14.28 -7.46 -5.87
C ARG A 24 13.91 -6.60 -4.65
N PRO A 25 14.91 -6.26 -3.80
CA PRO A 25 14.65 -5.57 -2.53
C PRO A 25 14.53 -4.05 -2.70
N LEU A 26 14.14 -3.39 -1.62
CA LEU A 26 14.19 -1.93 -1.55
C LEU A 26 15.64 -1.45 -1.69
N SER A 27 15.79 -0.28 -2.31
CA SER A 27 17.06 0.46 -2.29
C SER A 27 17.26 1.10 -0.92
N LYS A 28 18.44 1.66 -0.69
CA LYS A 28 18.72 2.43 0.53
C LYS A 28 17.70 3.56 0.72
N ALA A 29 17.41 4.30 -0.37
CA ALA A 29 16.41 5.36 -0.35
C ALA A 29 15.01 4.81 -0.03
N GLY A 30 14.69 3.61 -0.54
CA GLY A 30 13.42 2.95 -0.25
C GLY A 30 13.27 2.56 1.21
N TRP A 31 14.33 2.07 1.84
CA TRP A 31 14.32 1.79 3.28
C TRP A 31 14.06 3.05 4.11
N ALA A 32 14.68 4.18 3.73
CA ALA A 32 14.42 5.46 4.41
C ALA A 32 12.96 5.88 4.26
N GLN A 33 12.36 5.68 3.08
CA GLN A 33 10.94 5.93 2.86
C GLN A 33 10.07 5.02 3.74
N ALA A 34 10.41 3.73 3.82
CA ALA A 34 9.67 2.77 4.63
C ALA A 34 9.71 3.13 6.13
N GLU A 35 10.85 3.58 6.62
CA GLU A 35 11.00 4.03 8.00
C GLU A 35 10.15 5.28 8.28
N ALA A 36 10.13 6.25 7.36
CA ALA A 36 9.32 7.45 7.50
C ALA A 36 7.82 7.11 7.47
N LEU A 37 7.41 6.20 6.60
CA LEU A 37 6.02 5.71 6.56
C LEU A 37 5.64 5.02 7.88
N ALA A 38 6.55 4.23 8.45
CA ALA A 38 6.30 3.54 9.71
C ALA A 38 5.94 4.52 10.83
N VAL A 39 6.71 5.60 10.96
CA VAL A 39 6.45 6.63 11.98
C VAL A 39 5.07 7.26 11.78
N ARG A 40 4.74 7.61 10.53
CA ARG A 40 3.47 8.26 10.23
C ARG A 40 2.28 7.32 10.42
N LEU A 41 2.37 6.10 9.91
CA LEU A 41 1.27 5.13 9.99
C LEU A 41 1.06 4.61 11.40
N ALA A 42 2.11 4.50 12.21
CA ALA A 42 1.98 4.03 13.59
C ALA A 42 1.00 4.89 14.41
N ASP A 43 0.97 6.19 14.16
CA ASP A 43 0.06 7.12 14.86
C ASP A 43 -1.42 6.83 14.54
N HIS A 44 -1.70 6.11 13.47
CA HIS A 44 -3.05 5.75 13.06
C HIS A 44 -3.51 4.38 13.56
N GLU A 45 -2.72 3.76 14.43
CA GLU A 45 -3.05 2.49 15.10
C GLU A 45 -3.47 1.37 14.12
N PRO A 46 -2.56 0.94 13.22
CA PRO A 46 -2.89 -0.12 12.26
C PRO A 46 -3.36 -1.41 12.94
N SER A 47 -4.39 -2.03 12.38
CA SER A 47 -4.96 -3.26 12.92
C SER A 47 -4.35 -4.51 12.31
N VAL A 48 -4.05 -4.49 11.01
CA VAL A 48 -3.38 -5.58 10.28
C VAL A 48 -2.46 -4.98 9.22
N LEU A 49 -1.41 -5.72 8.89
CA LEU A 49 -0.48 -5.37 7.82
C LEU A 49 -0.51 -6.48 6.78
N LEU A 50 -1.01 -6.17 5.59
CA LEU A 50 -1.11 -7.12 4.49
C LEU A 50 -0.22 -6.68 3.34
N SER A 51 0.49 -7.62 2.73
CA SER A 51 1.46 -7.29 1.68
C SER A 51 1.40 -8.25 0.52
N SER A 52 1.62 -7.73 -0.69
CA SER A 52 2.03 -8.54 -1.82
C SER A 52 3.22 -9.41 -1.39
N PRO A 53 3.37 -10.64 -1.93
CA PRO A 53 4.51 -11.50 -1.62
C PRO A 53 5.85 -10.96 -2.15
N TYR A 54 5.86 -9.95 -3.00
CA TYR A 54 7.10 -9.36 -3.51
C TYR A 54 7.90 -8.74 -2.36
N VAL A 55 9.21 -9.04 -2.35
CA VAL A 55 10.09 -8.59 -1.27
C VAL A 55 10.01 -7.07 -1.04
N ARG A 56 9.98 -6.27 -2.11
CA ARG A 56 9.89 -4.81 -1.98
C ARG A 56 8.62 -4.32 -1.28
N CYS A 57 7.53 -5.06 -1.39
CA CYS A 57 6.29 -4.72 -0.67
C CYS A 57 6.39 -5.13 0.81
N VAL A 58 6.87 -6.33 1.08
CA VAL A 58 7.06 -6.82 2.46
C VAL A 58 8.01 -5.87 3.22
N GLN A 59 9.14 -5.52 2.60
CA GLN A 59 10.11 -4.62 3.22
C GLN A 59 9.56 -3.22 3.46
N THR A 60 8.64 -2.75 2.61
CA THR A 60 8.00 -1.45 2.82
C THR A 60 7.22 -1.41 4.15
N LEU A 61 6.63 -2.53 4.56
CA LEU A 61 5.85 -2.61 5.81
C LEU A 61 6.65 -3.15 7.00
N GLU A 62 7.84 -3.73 6.80
CA GLU A 62 8.63 -4.29 7.90
C GLU A 62 8.97 -3.28 9.01
N PRO A 63 9.43 -2.05 8.70
CA PRO A 63 9.69 -1.09 9.77
C PRO A 63 8.46 -0.76 10.60
N LEU A 64 7.30 -0.66 9.95
CA LEU A 64 6.03 -0.44 10.66
C LEU A 64 5.70 -1.63 11.56
N GLY A 65 5.82 -2.83 11.03
CA GLY A 65 5.56 -4.06 11.78
C GLY A 65 6.44 -4.18 13.02
N ALA A 66 7.72 -3.82 12.90
CA ALA A 66 8.65 -3.82 14.03
C ALA A 66 8.26 -2.73 15.06
N LEU A 67 7.85 -1.56 14.58
CA LEU A 67 7.53 -0.44 15.46
C LEU A 67 6.28 -0.70 16.31
N ILE A 68 5.26 -1.35 15.74
CA ILE A 68 3.98 -1.60 16.42
C ILE A 68 3.81 -3.05 16.90
N ASP A 69 4.85 -3.88 16.74
CA ASP A 69 4.81 -5.31 17.09
C ASP A 69 3.66 -6.04 16.39
N CYS A 70 3.58 -5.90 15.07
CA CYS A 70 2.54 -6.51 14.23
C CYS A 70 3.19 -7.24 13.06
N GLU A 71 2.78 -8.48 12.82
CA GLU A 71 3.30 -9.29 11.73
C GLU A 71 2.82 -8.77 10.37
N VAL A 72 3.70 -8.78 9.37
CA VAL A 72 3.34 -8.53 7.98
C VAL A 72 2.85 -9.86 7.39
N VAL A 73 1.59 -9.89 6.98
CA VAL A 73 0.95 -11.10 6.43
C VAL A 73 0.87 -11.00 4.91
N ILE A 74 1.25 -12.07 4.22
CA ILE A 74 1.21 -12.13 2.76
C ILE A 74 -0.23 -12.29 2.27
N GLU A 75 -0.59 -11.47 1.27
CA GLU A 75 -1.89 -11.51 0.61
C GLU A 75 -1.67 -11.56 -0.90
N GLN A 76 -1.94 -12.71 -1.50
CA GLN A 76 -1.69 -12.94 -2.92
C GLN A 76 -2.47 -12.00 -3.85
N ARG A 77 -3.64 -11.55 -3.43
CA ARG A 77 -4.46 -10.63 -4.24
C ARG A 77 -3.79 -9.28 -4.49
N LEU A 78 -2.74 -8.95 -3.73
CA LEU A 78 -2.00 -7.69 -3.89
C LEU A 78 -0.83 -7.79 -4.86
N CYS A 79 -0.63 -8.95 -5.50
CA CYS A 79 0.45 -9.20 -6.46
C CYS A 79 0.39 -8.31 -7.69
N GLU A 80 1.57 -7.94 -8.18
CA GLU A 80 1.78 -7.30 -9.47
C GLU A 80 1.40 -8.27 -10.61
N HIS A 81 0.93 -7.73 -11.73
CA HIS A 81 0.56 -8.46 -12.94
C HIS A 81 -0.67 -9.37 -12.80
N GLU A 82 -1.37 -9.27 -11.68
CA GLU A 82 -2.62 -9.97 -11.45
C GLU A 82 -3.82 -9.06 -11.73
N PRO A 83 -5.04 -9.61 -11.91
CA PRO A 83 -6.24 -8.78 -12.00
C PRO A 83 -6.42 -7.94 -10.74
N PHE A 84 -6.90 -6.71 -10.87
CA PHE A 84 -7.13 -5.85 -9.72
C PHE A 84 -8.47 -6.12 -9.00
N GLU A 85 -9.42 -6.76 -9.69
CA GLU A 85 -10.77 -6.98 -9.13
C GLU A 85 -10.77 -7.69 -7.78
N PRO A 86 -9.93 -8.72 -7.55
CA PRO A 86 -9.87 -9.34 -6.22
C PRO A 86 -9.45 -8.40 -5.10
N VAL A 87 -8.73 -7.30 -5.41
CA VAL A 87 -8.38 -6.29 -4.40
C VAL A 87 -9.62 -5.55 -3.93
N LEU A 88 -10.62 -5.36 -4.80
CA LEU A 88 -11.89 -4.73 -4.39
C LEU A 88 -12.58 -5.57 -3.32
N ASP A 89 -12.57 -6.89 -3.48
CA ASP A 89 -13.12 -7.80 -2.47
C ASP A 89 -12.33 -7.72 -1.17
N LEU A 90 -11.00 -7.71 -1.28
CA LEU A 90 -10.12 -7.59 -0.12
C LEU A 90 -10.41 -6.30 0.66
N LEU A 91 -10.56 -5.17 -0.02
CA LEU A 91 -10.87 -3.89 0.62
C LEU A 91 -12.22 -3.90 1.35
N SER A 92 -13.16 -4.73 0.89
CA SER A 92 -14.45 -4.90 1.54
C SER A 92 -14.37 -5.78 2.80
N GLU A 93 -13.38 -6.67 2.85
CA GLU A 93 -13.21 -7.66 3.92
C GLU A 93 -12.38 -7.17 5.10
N VAL A 94 -11.38 -6.31 4.84
CA VAL A 94 -10.39 -5.94 5.85
C VAL A 94 -10.99 -5.10 6.99
N PRO A 95 -10.43 -5.20 8.20
CA PRO A 95 -10.91 -4.39 9.33
C PRO A 95 -10.53 -2.93 9.19
N ASN A 96 -11.11 -2.10 10.04
CA ASN A 96 -10.73 -0.69 10.16
C ASN A 96 -9.23 -0.57 10.48
N HIS A 97 -8.58 0.43 9.88
CA HIS A 97 -7.14 0.69 10.04
C HIS A 97 -6.23 -0.38 9.43
N ALA A 98 -6.74 -1.20 8.50
CA ALA A 98 -5.88 -2.12 7.77
C ALA A 98 -4.89 -1.34 6.89
N VAL A 99 -3.65 -1.81 6.82
CA VAL A 99 -2.61 -1.26 5.94
C VAL A 99 -2.23 -2.35 4.94
N LEU A 100 -2.33 -2.00 3.65
CA LEU A 100 -2.05 -2.94 2.56
C LEU A 100 -0.96 -2.35 1.67
N CYS A 101 -0.01 -3.18 1.23
CA CYS A 101 1.05 -2.75 0.32
C CYS A 101 0.96 -3.50 -1.01
N SER A 102 0.96 -2.76 -2.11
CA SER A 102 0.85 -3.30 -3.46
C SER A 102 1.68 -2.48 -4.46
N HIS A 103 1.33 -2.58 -5.72
CA HIS A 103 2.15 -2.15 -6.85
C HIS A 103 1.49 -1.06 -7.68
N GLY A 104 2.31 -0.42 -8.53
CA GLY A 104 1.88 0.70 -9.36
C GLY A 104 0.94 0.36 -10.51
N ASP A 105 0.74 -0.90 -10.85
CA ASP A 105 -0.27 -1.35 -11.82
C ASP A 105 -1.62 -1.62 -11.13
N ILE A 106 -1.59 -2.15 -9.92
CA ILE A 106 -2.79 -2.55 -9.17
C ILE A 106 -3.50 -1.35 -8.53
N ILE A 107 -2.75 -0.46 -7.88
CA ILE A 107 -3.32 0.64 -7.11
C ILE A 107 -4.13 1.61 -7.99
N PRO A 108 -3.60 2.13 -9.11
CA PRO A 108 -4.38 3.03 -9.96
C PRO A 108 -5.65 2.38 -10.51
N ALA A 109 -5.58 1.11 -10.92
CA ALA A 109 -6.74 0.39 -11.44
C ALA A 109 -7.82 0.22 -10.36
N THR A 110 -7.40 -0.09 -9.13
CA THR A 110 -8.30 -0.23 -7.98
C THR A 110 -8.98 1.09 -7.64
N ILE A 111 -8.22 2.17 -7.54
CA ILE A 111 -8.78 3.50 -7.23
C ILE A 111 -9.75 3.96 -8.32
N ALA A 112 -9.39 3.74 -9.60
CA ALA A 112 -10.28 4.09 -10.72
C ALA A 112 -11.61 3.32 -10.66
N ALA A 113 -11.56 2.03 -10.29
CA ALA A 113 -12.78 1.23 -10.15
C ALA A 113 -13.67 1.73 -9.01
N LEU A 114 -13.07 2.11 -7.87
CA LEU A 114 -13.82 2.66 -6.76
C LEU A 114 -14.45 4.01 -7.12
N GLU A 115 -13.72 4.83 -7.87
CA GLU A 115 -14.23 6.11 -8.37
C GLU A 115 -15.43 5.91 -9.29
N ARG A 116 -15.37 4.94 -10.21
CA ARG A 116 -16.51 4.60 -11.08
C ARG A 116 -17.72 4.14 -10.28
N ARG A 117 -17.52 3.59 -9.08
CA ARG A 117 -18.60 3.16 -8.18
C ARG A 117 -19.12 4.27 -7.27
N GLY A 118 -18.62 5.50 -7.44
CA GLY A 118 -19.10 6.66 -6.73
C GLY A 118 -18.18 7.20 -5.63
N MET A 119 -17.00 6.63 -5.44
CA MET A 119 -16.03 7.17 -4.49
C MET A 119 -15.49 8.51 -4.99
N GLU A 120 -15.43 9.52 -4.12
CA GLU A 120 -14.89 10.82 -4.43
C GLU A 120 -13.40 10.88 -4.04
N ILE A 121 -12.55 11.32 -4.97
CA ILE A 121 -11.15 11.60 -4.67
C ILE A 121 -11.05 13.08 -4.28
N VAL A 122 -10.64 13.34 -3.04
CA VAL A 122 -10.67 14.70 -2.44
C VAL A 122 -9.28 15.35 -2.37
N SER A 123 -8.29 14.80 -3.06
CA SER A 123 -6.96 15.38 -3.21
C SER A 123 -6.51 15.24 -4.65
N GLU A 124 -5.39 15.89 -5.01
CA GLU A 124 -4.74 15.56 -6.27
C GLU A 124 -4.22 14.13 -6.18
N ALA A 125 -4.22 13.42 -7.31
CA ALA A 125 -3.73 12.05 -7.36
C ALA A 125 -2.20 12.04 -7.29
N ASP A 126 -1.66 11.05 -6.61
CA ASP A 126 -0.22 10.81 -6.54
C ASP A 126 0.00 9.28 -6.57
N TRP A 127 0.69 8.83 -7.61
CA TRP A 127 0.90 7.39 -7.85
C TRP A 127 2.34 6.96 -7.56
N ARG A 128 3.16 7.87 -7.04
CA ARG A 128 4.59 7.60 -6.81
C ARG A 128 4.81 6.53 -5.76
N LYS A 129 5.96 5.88 -5.83
CA LYS A 129 6.39 4.91 -4.81
C LYS A 129 6.36 5.55 -3.43
N ALA A 130 5.94 4.79 -2.43
CA ALA A 130 5.74 5.23 -1.05
C ALA A 130 4.60 6.23 -0.84
N SER A 131 3.74 6.43 -1.83
CA SER A 131 2.48 7.15 -1.61
C SER A 131 1.48 6.25 -0.88
N VAL A 132 0.55 6.86 -0.15
CA VAL A 132 -0.46 6.14 0.64
C VAL A 132 -1.83 6.67 0.31
N TRP A 133 -2.70 5.80 -0.21
CA TRP A 133 -4.10 6.14 -0.43
C TRP A 133 -4.88 5.85 0.84
N VAL A 134 -5.49 6.88 1.39
CA VAL A 134 -6.33 6.82 2.60
C VAL A 134 -7.76 6.74 2.15
N ILE A 135 -8.37 5.56 2.32
CA ILE A 135 -9.70 5.24 1.77
C ILE A 135 -10.71 5.14 2.89
N LYS A 136 -11.83 5.84 2.75
CA LYS A 136 -12.94 5.78 3.71
C LYS A 136 -14.01 4.82 3.23
N ARG A 137 -14.41 3.90 4.11
CA ARG A 137 -15.45 2.90 3.85
C ARG A 137 -16.47 2.92 4.97
N SER A 138 -17.76 2.89 4.61
CA SER A 138 -18.83 2.74 5.60
C SER A 138 -18.86 1.31 6.14
N LYS A 139 -19.56 1.09 7.25
CA LYS A 139 -19.77 -0.26 7.82
C LYS A 139 -20.49 -1.18 6.83
N LYS A 140 -21.29 -0.62 5.92
CA LYS A 140 -22.02 -1.38 4.90
C LYS A 140 -21.20 -1.66 3.65
N GLY A 141 -19.90 -1.31 3.66
CA GLY A 141 -19.00 -1.59 2.54
C GLY A 141 -18.99 -0.56 1.43
N ARG A 142 -19.60 0.61 1.63
CA ARG A 142 -19.57 1.68 0.64
C ARG A 142 -18.31 2.52 0.79
N PHE A 143 -17.55 2.64 -0.29
CA PHE A 143 -16.37 3.51 -0.34
C PHE A 143 -16.83 4.92 -0.69
N SER A 144 -16.65 5.86 0.23
CA SER A 144 -17.19 7.22 0.10
C SER A 144 -16.19 8.21 -0.46
N LYS A 145 -14.96 8.20 0.04
CA LYS A 145 -13.93 9.13 -0.42
C LYS A 145 -12.55 8.58 -0.17
N ALA A 146 -11.58 9.15 -0.90
CA ALA A 146 -10.17 8.83 -0.72
C ALA A 146 -9.33 10.07 -0.94
N LYS A 147 -8.19 10.12 -0.26
CA LYS A 147 -7.14 11.10 -0.49
C LYS A 147 -5.81 10.37 -0.48
N VAL A 148 -4.79 10.96 -1.08
CA VAL A 148 -3.46 10.36 -1.08
C VAL A 148 -2.48 11.21 -0.29
N TRP A 149 -1.64 10.54 0.50
CA TRP A 149 -0.46 11.16 1.09
C TRP A 149 0.68 11.02 0.09
N PRO A 150 1.33 12.13 -0.32
CA PRO A 150 2.54 12.03 -1.14
C PRO A 150 3.62 11.21 -0.43
N PRO A 151 4.61 10.70 -1.18
CA PRO A 151 5.74 10.03 -0.55
C PRO A 151 6.40 10.91 0.50
N PRO A 152 7.02 10.30 1.55
CA PRO A 152 7.76 11.08 2.53
C PRO A 152 8.84 11.93 1.86
N PRO A 153 9.10 13.14 2.34
CA PRO A 153 10.18 13.95 1.78
C PRO A 153 11.52 13.25 1.97
N ARG A 154 12.43 13.45 1.01
CA ARG A 154 13.79 12.96 1.13
C ARG A 154 14.46 13.70 2.28
N GLY A 155 14.75 12.97 3.33
CA GLY A 155 15.48 13.53 4.47
C GLY A 155 16.96 13.55 4.23
#